data_e6177296b969b417b24feba2847ff224
#
_entry.id   e6177296b969b417b24feba2847ff224
#
_cell.length_a   1.000
_cell.length_b   1.000
_cell.length_c   1.000
_cell.angle_alpha   90.00
_cell.angle_beta   90.00
_cell.angle_gamma   90.00
#
_symmetry.space_group_name_H-M   'P 1'
#
loop_
_entity.id
_entity.type
_entity.pdbx_description
1 polymer ?
#
loop_
_entity_poly.entity_id
_entity_poly.type
_entity_poly.pdbx_seq_one_letter_code
_entity_poly.pdbx_strand_id
1 'polypeptide(L)'
;MKRILLEGIRFAVIAGAAVAAVYLLILVHAEQLFERDTAVSVAAAVHLQPHNAVYLDRLASWQSEDRQNLLRRSVQADPFNYDAWIRLGLIAEMQDGDNVSAEKYYRKAAEVNHMFLPKWTLTNFYFRQQRPDDFFHWTRETLAITPYASDPVFAQMWLMSQDENTLNEAIPNRPRVLLQYAWYLAGNKHFESIPHTVDRLVAAVGKDDPGKWGRDDLLAASLDRMLAGGYQAPALRVWSSLKDAGWLEEPQPDAQHPLTNGDFHVRFYRHGFDWVPLENSGTRVEQYPEAPAVRLSLYGDEAEKITLLQQYVAVTPGKRYKLTWQAQGDDLSNPSGLAWRLHPITRLKGSAGAEITSDDLLSGTPSWTFAAPYGDAFLLALEYTRPLGNTRGRGSVTLKSVAMNQQ
;
A
#
# COMPACT_ATOMS: atom_id res chain seq x y z
N MET A 1 -31.64 12.34 74.70
CA MET A 1 -31.22 11.24 73.77
C MET A 1 -31.08 11.70 72.32
N LYS A 2 -32.10 12.27 71.64
CA LYS A 2 -32.02 12.68 70.21
C LYS A 2 -30.88 13.70 69.90
N ARG A 3 -30.59 14.66 70.78
CA ARG A 3 -29.57 15.69 70.58
C ARG A 3 -28.14 15.14 70.64
N ILE A 4 -27.87 14.22 71.57
CA ILE A 4 -26.56 13.52 71.68
C ILE A 4 -26.31 12.63 70.46
N LEU A 5 -27.37 11.96 69.98
CA LEU A 5 -27.26 11.14 68.76
C LEU A 5 -26.96 12.01 67.53
N LEU A 6 -27.57 13.20 67.41
CA LEU A 6 -27.38 14.13 66.29
C LEU A 6 -25.96 14.72 66.29
N GLU A 7 -25.40 15.03 67.46
CA GLU A 7 -24.02 15.51 67.59
C GLU A 7 -23.01 14.44 67.30
N GLY A 8 -23.26 13.18 67.70
CA GLY A 8 -22.44 12.03 67.35
C GLY A 8 -22.40 11.78 65.83
N ILE A 9 -23.54 11.90 65.15
CA ILE A 9 -23.61 11.78 63.67
C ILE A 9 -22.81 12.90 62.98
N ARG A 10 -22.96 14.16 63.43
CA ARG A 10 -22.19 15.31 62.91
C ARG A 10 -20.70 15.13 63.07
N PHE A 11 -20.23 14.67 64.22
CA PHE A 11 -18.84 14.41 64.46
C PHE A 11 -18.31 13.29 63.57
N ALA A 12 -19.05 12.21 63.40
CA ALA A 12 -18.67 11.10 62.48
C ALA A 12 -18.60 11.56 61.01
N VAL A 13 -19.51 12.42 60.54
CA VAL A 13 -19.47 13.00 59.19
C VAL A 13 -18.26 13.90 58.99
N ILE A 14 -17.97 14.77 59.95
CA ILE A 14 -16.80 15.68 59.89
C ILE A 14 -15.47 14.88 59.93
N ALA A 15 -15.39 13.87 60.77
CA ALA A 15 -14.21 12.99 60.83
C ALA A 15 -14.03 12.20 59.54
N GLY A 16 -15.14 11.66 58.97
CA GLY A 16 -15.11 10.99 57.67
C GLY A 16 -14.69 11.91 56.54
N ALA A 17 -15.19 13.15 56.50
CA ALA A 17 -14.79 14.15 55.53
C ALA A 17 -13.32 14.55 55.64
N ALA A 18 -12.78 14.67 56.85
CA ALA A 18 -11.36 14.96 57.11
C ALA A 18 -10.45 13.80 56.60
N VAL A 19 -10.83 12.57 56.90
CA VAL A 19 -10.10 11.37 56.39
C VAL A 19 -10.12 11.33 54.84
N ALA A 20 -11.28 11.58 54.24
CA ALA A 20 -11.39 11.63 52.77
C ALA A 20 -10.53 12.75 52.17
N ALA A 21 -10.50 13.93 52.78
CA ALA A 21 -9.66 15.06 52.34
C ALA A 21 -8.16 14.71 52.40
N VAL A 22 -7.70 14.11 53.51
CA VAL A 22 -6.31 13.64 53.63
C VAL A 22 -5.98 12.59 52.58
N TYR A 23 -6.88 11.64 52.34
CA TYR A 23 -6.69 10.62 51.32
C TYR A 23 -6.58 11.24 49.95
N LEU A 24 -7.46 12.20 49.58
CA LEU A 24 -7.38 12.92 48.32
C LEU A 24 -6.06 13.68 48.14
N LEU A 25 -5.55 14.31 49.19
CA LEU A 25 -4.23 14.97 49.17
C LEU A 25 -3.09 13.98 48.90
N ILE A 26 -3.14 12.79 49.49
CA ILE A 26 -2.18 11.72 49.21
C ILE A 26 -2.24 11.28 47.73
N LEU A 27 -3.45 11.11 47.19
CA LEU A 27 -3.65 10.75 45.76
C LEU A 27 -3.04 11.82 44.84
N VAL A 28 -3.39 13.10 45.08
CA VAL A 28 -2.87 14.22 44.28
C VAL A 28 -1.34 14.31 44.37
N HIS A 29 -0.79 14.13 45.58
CA HIS A 29 0.65 14.18 45.77
C HIS A 29 1.38 13.02 45.10
N ALA A 30 0.79 11.82 45.14
CA ALA A 30 1.34 10.65 44.44
C ALA A 30 1.35 10.87 42.91
N GLU A 31 0.26 11.46 42.35
CA GLU A 31 0.20 11.80 40.94
C GLU A 31 1.25 12.84 40.52
N GLN A 32 1.41 13.90 41.32
CA GLN A 32 2.45 14.91 41.08
C GLN A 32 3.87 14.33 41.11
N LEU A 33 4.11 13.33 41.97
CA LEU A 33 5.38 12.61 42.00
C LEU A 33 5.57 11.74 40.79
N PHE A 34 4.51 11.05 40.35
CA PHE A 34 4.50 10.20 39.16
C PHE A 34 4.76 11.00 37.86
N GLU A 35 4.11 12.16 37.72
CA GLU A 35 4.29 13.06 36.57
C GLU A 35 5.73 13.59 36.40
N ARG A 36 6.54 13.63 37.45
CA ARG A 36 7.96 14.00 37.35
C ARG A 36 8.80 12.97 36.62
N ASP A 37 8.31 11.75 36.51
CA ASP A 37 8.85 10.64 35.74
C ASP A 37 10.37 10.38 35.94
N THR A 38 10.81 10.38 37.20
CA THR A 38 12.16 9.95 37.59
C THR A 38 12.10 8.69 38.42
N ALA A 39 13.16 7.87 38.44
CA ALA A 39 13.22 6.66 39.29
C ALA A 39 12.85 6.92 40.74
N VAL A 40 13.35 8.04 41.33
CA VAL A 40 13.11 8.41 42.72
C VAL A 40 11.67 8.87 42.93
N SER A 41 11.12 9.70 42.02
CA SER A 41 9.75 10.22 42.16
C SER A 41 8.70 9.15 41.95
N VAL A 42 8.90 8.26 40.97
CA VAL A 42 8.01 7.11 40.73
C VAL A 42 8.06 6.12 41.91
N ALA A 43 9.24 5.85 42.48
CA ALA A 43 9.35 5.03 43.67
C ALA A 43 8.62 5.65 44.89
N ALA A 44 8.69 6.98 45.07
CA ALA A 44 7.95 7.70 46.11
C ALA A 44 6.42 7.63 45.84
N ALA A 45 5.97 7.73 44.60
CA ALA A 45 4.56 7.56 44.25
C ALA A 45 4.07 6.14 44.57
N VAL A 46 4.85 5.09 44.25
CA VAL A 46 4.55 3.70 44.62
C VAL A 46 4.49 3.52 46.13
N HIS A 47 5.35 4.22 46.90
CA HIS A 47 5.30 4.16 48.36
C HIS A 47 3.98 4.71 48.89
N LEU A 48 3.45 5.78 48.30
CA LEU A 48 2.16 6.36 48.67
C LEU A 48 0.97 5.52 48.19
N GLN A 49 1.10 4.86 47.06
CA GLN A 49 0.06 4.01 46.47
C GLN A 49 0.65 2.65 46.01
N PRO A 50 0.89 1.71 46.92
CA PRO A 50 1.62 0.47 46.65
C PRO A 50 0.86 -0.54 45.83
N HIS A 51 -0.45 -0.31 45.56
CA HIS A 51 -1.32 -1.12 44.72
C HIS A 51 -1.75 -0.39 43.41
N ASN A 52 -1.12 0.74 43.10
CA ASN A 52 -1.38 1.39 41.81
C ASN A 52 -0.60 0.68 40.70
N ALA A 53 -1.32 -0.05 39.83
CA ALA A 53 -0.74 -0.87 38.76
C ALA A 53 0.12 -0.06 37.82
N VAL A 54 -0.30 1.18 37.46
CA VAL A 54 0.40 2.07 36.52
C VAL A 54 1.74 2.52 37.13
N TYR A 55 1.74 2.87 38.41
CA TYR A 55 2.97 3.29 39.09
C TYR A 55 3.97 2.13 39.23
N LEU A 56 3.46 0.93 39.56
CA LEU A 56 4.27 -0.28 39.62
C LEU A 56 4.90 -0.63 38.29
N ASP A 57 4.11 -0.57 37.21
CA ASP A 57 4.59 -0.83 35.86
C ASP A 57 5.64 0.20 35.41
N ARG A 58 5.41 1.49 35.72
CA ARG A 58 6.38 2.54 35.43
C ARG A 58 7.68 2.38 36.20
N LEU A 59 7.58 2.03 37.53
CA LEU A 59 8.76 1.77 38.36
C LEU A 59 9.59 0.60 37.82
N ALA A 60 8.93 -0.44 37.29
CA ALA A 60 9.58 -1.57 36.66
C ALA A 60 10.40 -1.18 35.41
N SER A 61 10.13 -0.03 34.80
CA SER A 61 10.94 0.50 33.69
C SER A 61 12.28 1.09 34.18
N TRP A 62 12.32 1.57 35.43
CA TRP A 62 13.49 2.19 36.02
C TRP A 62 14.36 1.22 36.85
N GLN A 63 13.76 0.18 37.44
CA GLN A 63 14.44 -0.78 38.32
C GLN A 63 14.58 -2.14 37.63
N SER A 64 15.78 -2.45 37.13
CA SER A 64 16.05 -3.71 36.45
C SER A 64 16.05 -4.93 37.38
N GLU A 65 16.60 -4.78 38.62
CA GLU A 65 16.79 -5.88 39.58
C GLU A 65 15.45 -6.41 40.14
N ASP A 66 14.45 -5.54 40.36
CA ASP A 66 13.13 -5.92 40.89
C ASP A 66 12.01 -5.88 39.85
N ARG A 67 12.36 -5.72 38.59
CA ARG A 67 11.42 -5.54 37.47
C ARG A 67 10.31 -6.59 37.41
N GLN A 68 10.67 -7.85 37.49
CA GLN A 68 9.72 -8.94 37.39
C GLN A 68 8.72 -8.97 38.55
N ASN A 69 9.18 -8.68 39.79
CA ASN A 69 8.31 -8.61 40.95
C ASN A 69 7.35 -7.40 40.87
N LEU A 70 7.85 -6.24 40.46
CA LEU A 70 7.03 -5.05 40.26
C LEU A 70 5.93 -5.27 39.21
N LEU A 71 6.26 -5.92 38.07
CA LEU A 71 5.28 -6.27 37.07
C LEU A 71 4.25 -7.31 37.55
N ARG A 72 4.67 -8.32 38.33
CA ARG A 72 3.73 -9.27 38.95
C ARG A 72 2.77 -8.57 39.92
N ARG A 73 3.26 -7.63 40.73
CA ARG A 73 2.42 -6.80 41.60
C ARG A 73 1.47 -5.91 40.77
N SER A 74 1.94 -5.36 39.67
CA SER A 74 1.11 -4.56 38.75
C SER A 74 -0.08 -5.36 38.23
N VAL A 75 0.15 -6.56 37.68
CA VAL A 75 -0.95 -7.40 37.17
C VAL A 75 -1.84 -8.02 38.25
N GLN A 76 -1.35 -8.10 39.49
CA GLN A 76 -2.19 -8.48 40.64
C GLN A 76 -3.12 -7.33 41.05
N ALA A 77 -2.64 -6.10 40.99
CA ALA A 77 -3.42 -4.90 41.31
C ALA A 77 -4.43 -4.56 40.18
N ASP A 78 -4.01 -4.71 38.93
CA ASP A 78 -4.86 -4.54 37.76
C ASP A 78 -4.61 -5.68 36.74
N PRO A 79 -5.45 -6.72 36.74
CA PRO A 79 -5.36 -7.81 35.76
C PRO A 79 -5.58 -7.40 34.30
N PHE A 80 -6.13 -6.20 34.05
CA PHE A 80 -6.34 -5.67 32.70
C PHE A 80 -5.15 -4.86 32.19
N ASN A 81 -4.09 -4.69 32.96
CA ASN A 81 -2.86 -4.07 32.51
C ASN A 81 -2.12 -4.97 31.51
N TYR A 82 -2.53 -4.90 30.24
CA TYR A 82 -1.97 -5.72 29.16
C TYR A 82 -0.48 -5.45 28.92
N ASP A 83 -0.02 -4.23 29.17
CA ASP A 83 1.38 -3.85 28.95
C ASP A 83 2.30 -4.57 29.95
N ALA A 84 1.91 -4.64 31.20
CA ALA A 84 2.63 -5.41 32.22
C ALA A 84 2.66 -6.92 31.89
N TRP A 85 1.57 -7.47 31.33
CA TRP A 85 1.55 -8.86 30.84
C TRP A 85 2.52 -9.08 29.68
N ILE A 86 2.57 -8.16 28.69
CA ILE A 86 3.54 -8.22 27.59
C ILE A 86 4.97 -8.20 28.13
N ARG A 87 5.26 -7.31 29.06
CA ARG A 87 6.61 -7.17 29.64
C ARG A 87 7.03 -8.40 30.46
N LEU A 88 6.10 -9.02 31.19
CA LEU A 88 6.36 -10.31 31.86
C LEU A 88 6.68 -11.41 30.84
N GLY A 89 5.95 -11.43 29.71
CA GLY A 89 6.20 -12.35 28.61
C GLY A 89 7.59 -12.15 28.00
N LEU A 90 7.99 -10.89 27.76
CA LEU A 90 9.32 -10.56 27.24
C LEU A 90 10.45 -11.00 28.18
N ILE A 91 10.27 -10.84 29.49
CA ILE A 91 11.25 -11.32 30.47
C ILE A 91 11.35 -12.85 30.41
N ALA A 92 10.21 -13.55 30.46
CA ALA A 92 10.17 -15.01 30.41
C ALA A 92 10.82 -15.54 29.11
N GLU A 93 10.53 -14.93 27.95
CA GLU A 93 11.08 -15.35 26.67
C GLU A 93 12.57 -15.03 26.50
N MET A 94 12.96 -13.77 26.75
CA MET A 94 14.28 -13.27 26.37
C MET A 94 15.35 -13.41 27.45
N GLN A 95 14.96 -13.43 28.72
CA GLN A 95 15.91 -13.52 29.85
C GLN A 95 15.93 -14.91 30.47
N ASP A 96 14.73 -15.50 30.67
CA ASP A 96 14.61 -16.77 31.37
C ASP A 96 14.62 -17.97 30.40
N GLY A 97 14.37 -17.74 29.10
CA GLY A 97 14.22 -18.80 28.08
C GLY A 97 12.97 -19.66 28.28
N ASP A 98 12.04 -19.20 29.11
CA ASP A 98 10.78 -19.91 29.43
C ASP A 98 9.67 -19.52 28.45
N ASN A 99 9.67 -20.18 27.29
CA ASN A 99 8.66 -19.95 26.24
C ASN A 99 7.25 -20.34 26.67
N VAL A 100 7.09 -21.27 27.64
CA VAL A 100 5.77 -21.67 28.12
C VAL A 100 5.13 -20.57 28.96
N SER A 101 5.87 -20.01 29.88
CA SER A 101 5.40 -18.85 30.66
C SER A 101 5.22 -17.60 29.78
N ALA A 102 6.13 -17.38 28.82
CA ALA A 102 6.02 -16.28 27.87
C ALA A 102 4.70 -16.34 27.07
N GLU A 103 4.38 -17.51 26.48
CA GLU A 103 3.13 -17.73 25.76
C GLU A 103 1.91 -17.43 26.64
N LYS A 104 1.92 -17.94 27.88
CA LYS A 104 0.82 -17.70 28.84
C LYS A 104 0.60 -16.21 29.10
N TYR A 105 1.68 -15.46 29.31
CA TYR A 105 1.59 -14.03 29.56
C TYR A 105 1.13 -13.25 28.33
N TYR A 106 1.64 -13.57 27.12
CA TYR A 106 1.20 -12.91 25.90
C TYR A 106 -0.25 -13.21 25.55
N ARG A 107 -0.71 -14.48 25.76
CA ARG A 107 -2.12 -14.83 25.58
C ARG A 107 -3.00 -14.07 26.56
N LYS A 108 -2.54 -13.89 27.82
CA LYS A 108 -3.29 -13.11 28.81
C LYS A 108 -3.38 -11.64 28.42
N ALA A 109 -2.32 -11.05 27.88
CA ALA A 109 -2.37 -9.69 27.33
C ALA A 109 -3.40 -9.56 26.21
N ALA A 110 -3.46 -10.51 25.27
CA ALA A 110 -4.45 -10.51 24.18
C ALA A 110 -5.88 -10.81 24.63
N GLU A 111 -6.06 -11.55 25.72
CA GLU A 111 -7.37 -11.80 26.32
C GLU A 111 -7.96 -10.52 26.95
N VAL A 112 -7.13 -9.75 27.67
CA VAL A 112 -7.59 -8.55 28.37
C VAL A 112 -7.61 -7.30 27.50
N ASN A 113 -6.88 -7.30 26.40
CA ASN A 113 -6.86 -6.19 25.44
C ASN A 113 -6.83 -6.69 23.99
N HIS A 114 -7.92 -6.46 23.27
CA HIS A 114 -8.11 -6.92 21.89
C HIS A 114 -7.53 -5.99 20.82
N MET A 115 -6.75 -4.97 21.24
CA MET A 115 -6.13 -4.01 20.31
C MET A 115 -4.88 -4.62 19.62
N PHE A 116 -4.27 -3.81 18.76
CA PHE A 116 -3.19 -4.24 17.88
C PHE A 116 -1.96 -4.81 18.62
N LEU A 117 -1.46 -4.12 19.66
CA LEU A 117 -0.18 -4.45 20.27
C LEU A 117 -0.12 -5.87 20.89
N PRO A 118 -1.09 -6.34 21.68
CA PRO A 118 -1.06 -7.70 22.21
C PRO A 118 -1.09 -8.77 21.13
N LYS A 119 -1.91 -8.59 20.08
CA LYS A 119 -2.01 -9.52 18.96
C LYS A 119 -0.72 -9.54 18.13
N TRP A 120 -0.16 -8.38 17.85
CA TRP A 120 1.14 -8.25 17.18
C TRP A 120 2.27 -8.89 17.98
N THR A 121 2.24 -8.79 19.30
CA THR A 121 3.21 -9.45 20.17
C THR A 121 3.15 -10.97 20.05
N LEU A 122 1.95 -11.56 20.02
CA LEU A 122 1.77 -12.99 19.80
C LEU A 122 2.19 -13.42 18.39
N THR A 123 1.87 -12.63 17.36
CA THR A 123 2.35 -12.88 16.00
C THR A 123 3.87 -12.98 15.95
N ASN A 124 4.58 -12.00 16.54
CA ASN A 124 6.04 -12.03 16.60
C ASN A 124 6.59 -13.18 17.45
N PHE A 125 5.95 -13.51 18.56
CA PHE A 125 6.34 -14.64 19.39
C PHE A 125 6.29 -15.94 18.60
N TYR A 126 5.16 -16.25 17.96
CA TYR A 126 5.02 -17.48 17.20
C TYR A 126 5.89 -17.52 15.95
N PHE A 127 6.19 -16.36 15.34
CA PHE A 127 7.19 -16.26 14.28
C PHE A 127 8.57 -16.72 14.78
N ARG A 128 9.03 -16.22 15.93
CA ARG A 128 10.31 -16.61 16.53
C ARG A 128 10.34 -18.09 16.96
N GLN A 129 9.21 -18.60 17.43
CA GLN A 129 9.09 -20.01 17.84
C GLN A 129 8.93 -20.98 16.66
N GLN A 130 8.87 -20.48 15.41
CA GLN A 130 8.66 -21.29 14.19
C GLN A 130 7.40 -22.18 14.28
N ARG A 131 6.31 -21.62 14.83
CA ARG A 131 5.01 -22.29 14.94
C ARG A 131 4.04 -21.72 13.90
N PRO A 132 3.98 -22.28 12.68
CA PRO A 132 3.25 -21.67 11.56
C PRO A 132 1.75 -21.54 11.80
N ASP A 133 1.09 -22.56 12.35
CA ASP A 133 -0.37 -22.53 12.56
C ASP A 133 -0.79 -21.40 13.51
N ASP A 134 -0.11 -21.28 14.66
CA ASP A 134 -0.34 -20.20 15.60
C ASP A 134 0.04 -18.84 15.02
N PHE A 135 1.15 -18.78 14.29
CA PHE A 135 1.60 -17.56 13.62
C PHE A 135 0.55 -17.05 12.64
N PHE A 136 0.04 -17.86 11.74
CA PHE A 136 -0.95 -17.44 10.74
C PHE A 136 -2.31 -17.11 11.39
N HIS A 137 -2.71 -17.82 12.43
CA HIS A 137 -3.88 -17.45 13.21
C HIS A 137 -3.78 -16.03 13.77
N TRP A 138 -2.69 -15.71 14.50
CA TRP A 138 -2.50 -14.40 15.10
C TRP A 138 -2.19 -13.30 14.09
N THR A 139 -1.56 -13.64 12.98
CA THR A 139 -1.39 -12.74 11.83
C THR A 139 -2.73 -12.26 11.31
N ARG A 140 -3.68 -13.17 11.08
CA ARG A 140 -5.03 -12.83 10.63
C ARG A 140 -5.73 -11.90 11.63
N GLU A 141 -5.64 -12.22 12.92
CA GLU A 141 -6.19 -11.41 14.00
C GLU A 141 -5.56 -10.00 14.08
N THR A 142 -4.26 -9.90 13.84
CA THR A 142 -3.52 -8.64 13.81
C THR A 142 -3.92 -7.78 12.60
N LEU A 143 -3.95 -8.38 11.41
CA LEU A 143 -4.34 -7.69 10.17
C LEU A 143 -5.81 -7.25 10.19
N ALA A 144 -6.68 -7.99 10.90
CA ALA A 144 -8.09 -7.63 11.03
C ALA A 144 -8.32 -6.28 11.74
N ILE A 145 -7.38 -5.82 12.55
CA ILE A 145 -7.53 -4.59 13.36
C ILE A 145 -6.42 -3.57 13.13
N THR A 146 -5.42 -3.87 12.30
CA THR A 146 -4.26 -2.99 12.12
C THR A 146 -4.66 -1.58 11.68
N PRO A 147 -4.20 -0.52 12.36
CA PRO A 147 -4.39 0.85 11.94
C PRO A 147 -3.25 1.36 11.06
N TYR A 148 -2.17 0.60 10.93
CA TYR A 148 -0.91 0.99 10.30
C TYR A 148 -0.65 0.25 8.98
N ALA A 149 0.42 0.62 8.28
CA ALA A 149 0.96 -0.15 7.17
C ALA A 149 1.37 -1.55 7.63
N SER A 150 1.00 -2.57 6.85
CA SER A 150 1.13 -3.98 7.23
C SER A 150 2.36 -4.67 6.64
N ASP A 151 3.26 -3.92 5.98
CA ASP A 151 4.44 -4.47 5.30
C ASP A 151 5.31 -5.39 6.17
N PRO A 152 5.60 -5.06 7.47
CA PRO A 152 6.36 -5.98 8.32
C PRO A 152 5.65 -7.31 8.57
N VAL A 153 4.31 -7.29 8.66
CA VAL A 153 3.49 -8.50 8.82
C VAL A 153 3.57 -9.35 7.56
N PHE A 154 3.38 -8.74 6.39
CA PHE A 154 3.47 -9.43 5.10
C PHE A 154 4.85 -10.03 4.87
N ALA A 155 5.92 -9.30 5.22
CA ALA A 155 7.28 -9.82 5.12
C ALA A 155 7.50 -11.07 5.98
N GLN A 156 7.01 -11.09 7.22
CA GLN A 156 7.06 -12.27 8.09
C GLN A 156 6.25 -13.44 7.54
N MET A 157 5.09 -13.18 6.95
CA MET A 157 4.26 -14.21 6.31
C MET A 157 5.03 -14.92 5.19
N TRP A 158 5.67 -14.16 4.29
CA TRP A 158 6.46 -14.70 3.19
C TRP A 158 7.76 -15.40 3.64
N LEU A 159 8.30 -15.04 4.80
CA LEU A 159 9.40 -15.76 5.42
C LEU A 159 8.96 -17.06 6.09
N MET A 160 7.74 -17.12 6.62
CA MET A 160 7.19 -18.30 7.30
C MET A 160 6.71 -19.37 6.33
N SER A 161 6.10 -18.98 5.21
CA SER A 161 5.62 -19.88 4.16
C SER A 161 5.68 -19.23 2.80
N GLN A 162 5.88 -20.05 1.75
CA GLN A 162 5.76 -19.65 0.35
C GLN A 162 4.53 -20.28 -0.32
N ASP A 163 3.71 -21.00 0.45
CA ASP A 163 2.45 -21.55 -0.05
C ASP A 163 1.38 -20.44 -0.13
N GLU A 164 0.98 -20.10 -1.35
CA GLU A 164 0.03 -19.03 -1.62
C GLU A 164 -1.34 -19.24 -0.97
N ASN A 165 -1.79 -20.48 -0.81
CA ASN A 165 -3.07 -20.75 -0.17
C ASN A 165 -3.02 -20.38 1.32
N THR A 166 -1.99 -20.83 2.03
CA THR A 166 -1.75 -20.48 3.43
C THR A 166 -1.64 -18.98 3.63
N LEU A 167 -0.88 -18.29 2.75
CA LEU A 167 -0.75 -16.83 2.80
C LEU A 167 -2.09 -16.13 2.59
N ASN A 168 -2.86 -16.56 1.60
CA ASN A 168 -4.16 -15.96 1.27
C ASN A 168 -5.20 -16.18 2.38
N GLU A 169 -5.20 -17.33 3.06
CA GLU A 169 -6.09 -17.60 4.19
C GLU A 169 -5.80 -16.68 5.39
N ALA A 170 -4.55 -16.29 5.59
CA ALA A 170 -4.16 -15.39 6.66
C ALA A 170 -4.53 -13.91 6.40
N ILE A 171 -4.76 -13.53 5.15
CA ILE A 171 -5.16 -12.15 4.80
C ILE A 171 -6.69 -12.00 4.97
N PRO A 172 -7.18 -11.12 5.85
CA PRO A 172 -8.62 -10.89 6.01
C PRO A 172 -9.20 -10.14 4.79
N ASN A 173 -10.49 -10.41 4.48
CA ASN A 173 -11.22 -9.73 3.40
C ASN A 173 -11.60 -8.29 3.80
N ARG A 174 -10.61 -7.46 4.11
CA ARG A 174 -10.76 -6.03 4.39
C ARG A 174 -10.14 -5.23 3.25
N PRO A 175 -10.90 -4.33 2.60
CA PRO A 175 -10.44 -3.62 1.40
C PRO A 175 -9.06 -2.97 1.57
N ARG A 176 -8.85 -2.26 2.68
CA ARG A 176 -7.57 -1.60 2.95
C ARG A 176 -6.39 -2.56 3.08
N VAL A 177 -6.60 -3.72 3.72
CA VAL A 177 -5.54 -4.73 3.91
C VAL A 177 -5.22 -5.40 2.59
N LEU A 178 -6.24 -5.74 1.79
CA LEU A 178 -6.08 -6.34 0.46
C LEU A 178 -5.34 -5.38 -0.49
N LEU A 179 -5.68 -4.09 -0.47
CA LEU A 179 -4.98 -3.07 -1.25
C LEU A 179 -3.51 -2.95 -0.86
N GLN A 180 -3.21 -2.89 0.44
CA GLN A 180 -1.83 -2.85 0.94
C GLN A 180 -1.07 -4.13 0.58
N TYR A 181 -1.74 -5.29 0.62
CA TYR A 181 -1.12 -6.56 0.24
C TYR A 181 -0.83 -6.61 -1.27
N ALA A 182 -1.74 -6.17 -2.13
CA ALA A 182 -1.47 -6.05 -3.56
C ALA A 182 -0.25 -5.15 -3.85
N TRP A 183 -0.16 -4.02 -3.16
CA TRP A 183 1.00 -3.14 -3.23
C TRP A 183 2.30 -3.80 -2.74
N TYR A 184 2.25 -4.52 -1.61
CA TYR A 184 3.38 -5.29 -1.10
C TYR A 184 3.84 -6.35 -2.11
N LEU A 185 2.91 -7.11 -2.68
CA LEU A 185 3.19 -8.11 -3.72
C LEU A 185 3.88 -7.48 -4.94
N ALA A 186 3.38 -6.32 -5.41
CA ALA A 186 3.99 -5.58 -6.52
C ALA A 186 5.41 -5.10 -6.19
N GLY A 187 5.65 -4.62 -4.97
CA GLY A 187 6.96 -4.19 -4.48
C GLY A 187 7.98 -5.33 -4.41
N ASN A 188 7.54 -6.52 -4.05
CA ASN A 188 8.36 -7.70 -3.89
C ASN A 188 8.34 -8.65 -5.11
N LYS A 189 7.75 -8.22 -6.24
CA LYS A 189 7.68 -8.95 -7.53
C LYS A 189 6.89 -10.26 -7.49
N HIS A 190 5.97 -10.41 -6.55
CA HIS A 190 5.01 -11.53 -6.49
C HIS A 190 3.83 -11.25 -7.42
N PHE A 191 4.10 -10.92 -8.67
CA PHE A 191 3.10 -10.39 -9.61
C PHE A 191 1.99 -11.39 -9.96
N GLU A 192 2.26 -12.69 -9.93
CA GLU A 192 1.27 -13.72 -10.24
C GLU A 192 0.17 -13.83 -9.17
N SER A 193 0.44 -13.43 -7.93
CA SER A 193 -0.51 -13.48 -6.82
C SER A 193 -1.44 -12.25 -6.77
N ILE A 194 -1.11 -11.15 -7.50
CA ILE A 194 -1.88 -9.90 -7.45
C ILE A 194 -3.31 -10.07 -7.97
N PRO A 195 -3.59 -10.75 -9.10
CA PRO A 195 -4.95 -10.88 -9.61
C PRO A 195 -5.92 -11.46 -8.59
N HIS A 196 -5.54 -12.55 -7.91
CA HIS A 196 -6.36 -13.15 -6.86
C HIS A 196 -6.65 -12.18 -5.69
N THR A 197 -5.64 -11.40 -5.28
CA THR A 197 -5.80 -10.39 -4.24
C THR A 197 -6.76 -9.28 -4.68
N VAL A 198 -6.68 -8.84 -5.94
CA VAL A 198 -7.59 -7.82 -6.51
C VAL A 198 -9.01 -8.35 -6.65
N ASP A 199 -9.21 -9.60 -7.08
CA ASP A 199 -10.53 -10.23 -7.11
C ASP A 199 -11.20 -10.23 -5.73
N ARG A 200 -10.43 -10.55 -4.69
CA ARG A 200 -10.89 -10.47 -3.29
C ARG A 200 -11.19 -9.03 -2.86
N LEU A 201 -10.37 -8.07 -3.29
CA LEU A 201 -10.60 -6.65 -3.03
C LEU A 201 -11.92 -6.18 -3.66
N VAL A 202 -12.13 -6.49 -4.92
CA VAL A 202 -13.37 -6.17 -5.65
C VAL A 202 -14.58 -6.79 -4.94
N ALA A 203 -14.49 -8.07 -4.57
CA ALA A 203 -15.56 -8.76 -3.85
C ALA A 203 -15.83 -8.14 -2.47
N ALA A 204 -14.80 -7.69 -1.75
CA ALA A 204 -14.91 -7.10 -0.42
C ALA A 204 -15.49 -5.67 -0.44
N VAL A 205 -15.22 -4.90 -1.49
CA VAL A 205 -15.80 -3.55 -1.70
C VAL A 205 -17.22 -3.64 -2.24
N GLY A 206 -17.48 -4.59 -3.12
CA GLY A 206 -18.78 -4.75 -3.78
C GLY A 206 -19.09 -3.57 -4.69
N LYS A 207 -20.30 -3.00 -4.54
CA LYS A 207 -20.76 -1.85 -5.35
C LYS A 207 -20.49 -0.48 -4.71
N ASP A 208 -19.81 -0.45 -3.57
CA ASP A 208 -19.56 0.79 -2.84
C ASP A 208 -18.40 1.57 -3.49
N ASP A 209 -18.70 2.81 -3.89
CA ASP A 209 -17.75 3.82 -4.40
C ASP A 209 -16.67 3.28 -5.37
N PRO A 210 -17.05 2.70 -6.52
CA PRO A 210 -16.12 2.09 -7.46
C PRO A 210 -15.08 3.09 -7.99
N GLY A 211 -15.45 4.36 -8.19
CA GLY A 211 -14.55 5.40 -8.70
C GLY A 211 -13.38 5.70 -7.77
N LYS A 212 -13.58 5.59 -6.46
CA LYS A 212 -12.53 5.79 -5.46
C LYS A 212 -11.50 4.65 -5.47
N TRP A 213 -11.98 3.40 -5.49
CA TRP A 213 -11.09 2.24 -5.42
C TRP A 213 -10.37 1.99 -6.74
N GLY A 214 -11.03 2.17 -7.89
CA GLY A 214 -10.41 2.00 -9.20
C GLY A 214 -9.32 3.02 -9.50
N ARG A 215 -9.37 4.20 -8.88
CA ARG A 215 -8.37 5.27 -9.02
C ARG A 215 -7.42 5.38 -7.82
N ASP A 216 -7.35 4.34 -6.99
CA ASP A 216 -6.39 4.30 -5.89
C ASP A 216 -4.96 4.20 -6.40
N ASP A 217 -4.09 5.10 -5.96
CA ASP A 217 -2.70 5.22 -6.42
C ASP A 217 -1.89 3.93 -6.21
N LEU A 218 -2.16 3.17 -5.16
CA LEU A 218 -1.44 1.91 -4.88
C LEU A 218 -1.82 0.83 -5.89
N LEU A 219 -3.10 0.75 -6.25
CA LEU A 219 -3.60 -0.21 -7.23
C LEU A 219 -3.10 0.13 -8.64
N ALA A 220 -3.19 1.40 -9.02
CA ALA A 220 -2.70 1.92 -10.29
C ALA A 220 -1.18 1.67 -10.45
N ALA A 221 -0.39 2.02 -9.43
CA ALA A 221 1.05 1.79 -9.44
C ALA A 221 1.42 0.29 -9.39
N SER A 222 0.56 -0.57 -8.84
CA SER A 222 0.77 -2.02 -8.90
C SER A 222 0.64 -2.55 -10.34
N LEU A 223 -0.35 -2.07 -11.10
CA LEU A 223 -0.50 -2.38 -12.52
C LEU A 223 0.74 -1.96 -13.33
N ASP A 224 1.20 -0.73 -13.14
CA ASP A 224 2.38 -0.20 -13.83
C ASP A 224 3.63 -1.04 -13.54
N ARG A 225 3.83 -1.44 -12.28
CA ARG A 225 4.96 -2.31 -11.89
C ARG A 225 4.88 -3.70 -12.54
N MET A 226 3.68 -4.28 -12.63
CA MET A 226 3.47 -5.56 -13.31
C MET A 226 3.89 -5.46 -14.78
N LEU A 227 3.41 -4.44 -15.49
CA LEU A 227 3.69 -4.22 -16.91
C LEU A 227 5.16 -3.89 -17.16
N ALA A 228 5.75 -3.01 -16.36
CA ALA A 228 7.18 -2.70 -16.41
C ALA A 228 8.07 -3.93 -16.10
N GLY A 229 7.55 -4.90 -15.32
CA GLY A 229 8.21 -6.16 -15.04
C GLY A 229 8.00 -7.25 -16.11
N GLY A 230 7.22 -6.99 -17.17
CA GLY A 230 6.90 -7.99 -18.22
C GLY A 230 5.76 -8.94 -17.84
N TYR A 231 4.92 -8.59 -16.88
CA TYR A 231 3.79 -9.43 -16.41
C TYR A 231 2.47 -9.00 -17.04
N GLN A 232 2.40 -8.98 -18.39
CA GLN A 232 1.22 -8.52 -19.13
C GLN A 232 -0.02 -9.38 -18.83
N ALA A 233 0.09 -10.70 -18.83
CA ALA A 233 -1.07 -11.57 -18.62
C ALA A 233 -1.71 -11.41 -17.22
N PRO A 234 -0.97 -11.39 -16.09
CA PRO A 234 -1.54 -11.03 -14.80
C PRO A 234 -2.13 -9.61 -14.77
N ALA A 235 -1.48 -8.61 -15.40
CA ALA A 235 -1.99 -7.25 -15.47
C ALA A 235 -3.33 -7.15 -16.24
N LEU A 236 -3.48 -7.91 -17.33
CA LEU A 236 -4.75 -8.02 -18.06
C LEU A 236 -5.87 -8.62 -17.22
N ARG A 237 -5.57 -9.63 -16.38
CA ARG A 237 -6.55 -10.19 -15.44
C ARG A 237 -7.01 -9.15 -14.42
N VAL A 238 -6.06 -8.40 -13.83
CA VAL A 238 -6.41 -7.29 -12.91
C VAL A 238 -7.27 -6.26 -13.61
N TRP A 239 -6.87 -5.81 -14.81
CA TRP A 239 -7.64 -4.84 -15.59
C TRP A 239 -9.08 -5.33 -15.87
N SER A 240 -9.24 -6.60 -16.26
CA SER A 240 -10.56 -7.22 -16.45
C SER A 240 -11.40 -7.20 -15.18
N SER A 241 -10.84 -7.62 -14.05
CA SER A 241 -11.55 -7.62 -12.76
C SER A 241 -12.04 -6.23 -12.36
N LEU A 242 -11.21 -5.20 -12.58
CA LEU A 242 -11.57 -3.80 -12.30
C LEU A 242 -12.65 -3.29 -13.26
N LYS A 243 -12.55 -3.64 -14.55
CA LYS A 243 -13.55 -3.30 -15.57
C LYS A 243 -14.90 -3.94 -15.27
N ASP A 244 -14.91 -5.25 -15.00
CA ASP A 244 -16.12 -6.01 -14.70
C ASP A 244 -16.83 -5.53 -13.43
N ALA A 245 -16.06 -5.00 -12.48
CA ALA A 245 -16.57 -4.34 -11.29
C ALA A 245 -17.09 -2.91 -11.53
N GLY A 246 -16.88 -2.35 -12.73
CA GLY A 246 -17.23 -0.97 -13.06
C GLY A 246 -16.31 0.08 -12.44
N TRP A 247 -15.08 -0.30 -12.07
CA TRP A 247 -14.09 0.59 -11.48
C TRP A 247 -13.27 1.35 -12.53
N LEU A 248 -13.22 0.84 -13.77
CA LEU A 248 -12.58 1.45 -14.93
C LEU A 248 -13.62 1.74 -16.02
N GLU A 249 -13.53 2.91 -16.62
CA GLU A 249 -14.33 3.29 -17.79
C GLU A 249 -13.69 2.79 -19.09
N GLU A 250 -12.37 2.68 -19.12
CA GLU A 250 -11.54 2.29 -20.24
C GLU A 250 -11.90 0.87 -20.73
N PRO A 251 -11.88 0.62 -22.05
CA PRO A 251 -12.19 -0.69 -22.59
C PRO A 251 -11.13 -1.74 -22.21
N GLN A 252 -11.52 -3.01 -22.28
CA GLN A 252 -10.61 -4.14 -22.12
C GLN A 252 -9.76 -4.30 -23.38
N PRO A 253 -8.43 -4.25 -23.30
CA PRO A 253 -7.60 -4.59 -24.44
C PRO A 253 -7.55 -6.10 -24.66
N ASP A 254 -7.48 -6.53 -25.90
CA ASP A 254 -7.35 -7.92 -26.29
C ASP A 254 -6.32 -8.10 -27.43
N ALA A 255 -6.10 -9.34 -27.89
CA ALA A 255 -5.14 -9.61 -28.95
C ALA A 255 -5.55 -9.02 -30.31
N GLN A 256 -6.85 -8.81 -30.55
CA GLN A 256 -7.35 -8.22 -31.79
C GLN A 256 -7.31 -6.69 -31.77
N HIS A 257 -7.60 -6.11 -30.59
CA HIS A 257 -7.64 -4.68 -30.32
C HIS A 257 -6.75 -4.38 -29.11
N PRO A 258 -5.41 -4.44 -29.28
CA PRO A 258 -4.49 -4.37 -28.14
C PRO A 258 -4.33 -2.98 -27.53
N LEU A 259 -4.90 -1.94 -28.17
CA LEU A 259 -4.84 -0.55 -27.77
C LEU A 259 -6.23 -0.08 -27.28
N THR A 260 -6.26 0.63 -26.16
CA THR A 260 -7.49 1.17 -25.57
C THR A 260 -7.59 2.68 -25.79
N ASN A 261 -8.79 3.24 -25.65
CA ASN A 261 -9.06 4.69 -25.68
C ASN A 261 -8.35 5.44 -26.82
N GLY A 262 -8.30 4.81 -28.00
CA GLY A 262 -7.57 5.38 -29.13
C GLY A 262 -8.33 6.50 -29.85
N ASP A 263 -9.59 6.72 -29.54
CA ASP A 263 -10.43 7.84 -29.98
C ASP A 263 -10.41 9.00 -28.98
N PHE A 264 -9.71 8.84 -27.84
CA PHE A 264 -9.51 9.85 -26.80
C PHE A 264 -10.79 10.40 -26.12
N HIS A 265 -11.89 9.67 -26.18
CA HIS A 265 -13.17 10.07 -25.58
C HIS A 265 -13.16 9.95 -24.06
N VAL A 266 -12.50 8.92 -23.52
CA VAL A 266 -12.39 8.72 -22.07
C VAL A 266 -11.21 9.54 -21.55
N ARG A 267 -11.42 10.20 -20.41
CA ARG A 267 -10.34 10.93 -19.75
C ARG A 267 -9.24 9.96 -19.32
N PHE A 268 -7.99 10.26 -19.62
CA PHE A 268 -6.87 9.38 -19.34
C PHE A 268 -6.79 8.97 -17.87
N TYR A 269 -6.79 7.66 -17.66
CA TYR A 269 -6.52 7.03 -16.36
C TYR A 269 -5.03 7.20 -15.99
N ARG A 270 -4.15 7.27 -16.99
CA ARG A 270 -2.68 7.47 -16.89
C ARG A 270 -1.93 6.29 -16.27
N HIS A 271 -2.51 5.12 -16.23
CA HIS A 271 -1.92 3.89 -15.68
C HIS A 271 -2.34 2.66 -16.48
N GLY A 272 -1.58 1.58 -16.32
CA GLY A 272 -1.93 0.29 -16.90
C GLY A 272 -2.02 0.31 -18.42
N PHE A 273 -3.17 -0.09 -18.95
CA PHE A 273 -3.41 -0.14 -20.39
C PHE A 273 -4.08 1.13 -20.94
N ASP A 274 -3.90 2.28 -20.30
CA ASP A 274 -4.38 3.55 -20.83
C ASP A 274 -3.22 4.51 -21.12
N TRP A 275 -3.54 5.62 -21.80
CA TRP A 275 -2.57 6.61 -22.21
C TRP A 275 -1.93 7.37 -21.04
N VAL A 276 -0.62 7.47 -21.09
CA VAL A 276 0.20 8.25 -20.16
C VAL A 276 0.87 9.39 -20.91
N PRO A 277 0.37 10.62 -20.81
CA PRO A 277 1.08 11.80 -21.28
C PRO A 277 2.28 12.06 -20.38
N LEU A 278 3.44 12.32 -20.99
CA LEU A 278 4.68 12.62 -20.27
C LEU A 278 4.98 14.10 -20.31
N GLU A 279 5.17 14.70 -19.15
CA GLU A 279 5.58 16.09 -19.02
C GLU A 279 7.11 16.19 -19.15
N ASN A 280 7.57 16.91 -20.15
CA ASN A 280 8.98 17.16 -20.40
C ASN A 280 9.21 18.66 -20.55
N SER A 281 10.43 19.15 -20.26
CA SER A 281 10.80 20.51 -20.57
C SER A 281 10.69 20.76 -22.08
N GLY A 282 10.13 21.90 -22.45
CA GLY A 282 9.95 22.26 -23.85
C GLY A 282 8.82 21.57 -24.58
N THR A 283 7.93 20.83 -23.87
CA THR A 283 6.80 20.16 -24.48
C THR A 283 5.54 20.26 -23.62
N ARG A 284 4.38 20.08 -24.25
CA ARG A 284 3.09 19.96 -23.58
C ARG A 284 2.20 18.96 -24.29
N VAL A 285 1.53 18.10 -23.51
CA VAL A 285 0.58 17.10 -23.99
C VAL A 285 -0.75 17.33 -23.31
N GLU A 286 -1.79 17.63 -24.09
CA GLU A 286 -3.12 17.98 -23.59
C GLU A 286 -4.18 17.12 -24.24
N GLN A 287 -5.04 16.49 -23.44
CA GLN A 287 -6.24 15.80 -23.91
C GLN A 287 -7.44 16.77 -23.89
N TYR A 288 -8.25 16.74 -24.93
CA TYR A 288 -9.50 17.50 -25.07
C TYR A 288 -10.70 16.54 -25.13
N PRO A 289 -11.30 16.14 -24.01
CA PRO A 289 -12.40 15.15 -24.04
C PRO A 289 -13.66 15.67 -24.73
N GLU A 290 -13.93 16.97 -24.70
CA GLU A 290 -15.11 17.59 -25.35
C GLU A 290 -15.00 17.64 -26.87
N ALA A 291 -13.76 17.68 -27.39
CA ALA A 291 -13.45 17.54 -28.82
C ALA A 291 -12.36 16.48 -28.95
N PRO A 292 -12.73 15.19 -28.91
CA PRO A 292 -11.80 14.09 -28.65
C PRO A 292 -10.54 14.16 -29.50
N ALA A 293 -9.45 14.54 -28.86
CA ALA A 293 -8.13 14.70 -29.47
C ALA A 293 -7.04 14.87 -28.40
N VAL A 294 -5.81 14.64 -28.80
CA VAL A 294 -4.62 14.94 -28.00
C VAL A 294 -3.75 15.94 -28.76
N ARG A 295 -3.44 17.06 -28.16
CA ARG A 295 -2.52 18.04 -28.71
C ARG A 295 -1.15 17.89 -28.08
N LEU A 296 -0.14 17.79 -28.94
CA LEU A 296 1.27 17.69 -28.60
C LEU A 296 1.94 18.98 -29.07
N SER A 297 2.52 19.77 -28.19
CA SER A 297 3.19 21.04 -28.52
C SER A 297 4.69 20.93 -28.23
N LEU A 298 5.51 21.39 -29.18
CA LEU A 298 6.97 21.49 -29.09
C LEU A 298 7.34 22.99 -29.11
N TYR A 299 8.19 23.42 -28.18
CA TYR A 299 8.54 24.85 -28.04
C TYR A 299 9.95 25.20 -28.54
N GLY A 300 10.74 24.20 -28.97
CA GLY A 300 12.07 24.37 -29.55
C GLY A 300 13.20 24.33 -28.52
N ASP A 301 12.92 24.00 -27.28
CA ASP A 301 13.88 23.82 -26.18
C ASP A 301 13.83 22.41 -25.56
N GLU A 302 13.08 21.50 -26.15
CA GLU A 302 13.02 20.11 -25.76
C GLU A 302 14.34 19.36 -25.97
N ALA A 303 14.52 18.25 -25.26
CA ALA A 303 15.67 17.37 -25.46
C ALA A 303 15.67 16.74 -26.87
N GLU A 304 16.84 16.26 -27.33
CA GLU A 304 17.00 15.67 -28.65
C GLU A 304 16.17 14.40 -28.88
N LYS A 305 15.90 13.66 -27.81
CA LYS A 305 15.01 12.49 -27.81
C LYS A 305 14.15 12.53 -26.56
N ILE A 306 12.82 12.48 -26.73
CA ILE A 306 11.84 12.46 -25.64
C ILE A 306 10.62 11.63 -26.02
N THR A 307 10.01 11.01 -25.02
CA THR A 307 8.68 10.39 -25.14
C THR A 307 7.62 11.41 -24.74
N LEU A 308 6.57 11.54 -25.54
CA LEU A 308 5.47 12.48 -25.32
C LEU A 308 4.21 11.80 -24.80
N LEU A 309 3.87 10.66 -25.38
CA LEU A 309 2.66 9.90 -25.07
C LEU A 309 3.00 8.41 -25.14
N GLN A 310 2.52 7.62 -24.18
CA GLN A 310 2.77 6.18 -24.19
C GLN A 310 1.58 5.39 -23.65
N GLN A 311 1.50 4.11 -24.02
CA GLN A 311 0.50 3.17 -23.54
C GLN A 311 1.06 1.74 -23.59
N TYR A 312 0.80 0.93 -22.56
CA TYR A 312 1.00 -0.51 -22.67
C TYR A 312 -0.07 -1.13 -23.57
N VAL A 313 0.34 -2.01 -24.47
CA VAL A 313 -0.54 -2.62 -25.48
C VAL A 313 -0.49 -4.14 -25.42
N ALA A 314 -1.66 -4.79 -25.57
CA ALA A 314 -1.82 -6.23 -25.40
C ALA A 314 -1.45 -7.04 -26.66
N VAL A 315 -0.27 -6.78 -27.24
CA VAL A 315 0.18 -7.51 -28.42
C VAL A 315 0.79 -8.88 -28.07
N THR A 316 0.72 -9.80 -29.02
CA THR A 316 1.29 -11.16 -28.92
C THR A 316 2.55 -11.26 -29.79
N PRO A 317 3.69 -11.74 -29.24
CA PRO A 317 4.93 -11.91 -29.98
C PRO A 317 4.72 -12.70 -31.30
N GLY A 318 5.37 -12.25 -32.35
CA GLY A 318 5.35 -12.90 -33.66
C GLY A 318 4.06 -12.69 -34.49
N LYS A 319 3.00 -12.12 -33.92
CA LYS A 319 1.79 -11.76 -34.66
C LYS A 319 1.98 -10.44 -35.42
N ARG A 320 1.25 -10.28 -36.50
CA ARG A 320 1.25 -9.04 -37.31
C ARG A 320 0.18 -8.09 -36.81
N TYR A 321 0.51 -6.81 -36.74
CA TYR A 321 -0.39 -5.73 -36.32
C TYR A 321 -0.29 -4.58 -37.31
N LYS A 322 -1.40 -3.85 -37.45
CA LYS A 322 -1.44 -2.57 -38.16
C LYS A 322 -1.87 -1.48 -37.19
N LEU A 323 -0.97 -0.52 -36.95
CA LEU A 323 -1.28 0.74 -36.28
C LEU A 323 -1.73 1.74 -37.34
N THR A 324 -2.82 2.44 -37.10
CA THR A 324 -3.33 3.53 -37.93
C THR A 324 -3.57 4.75 -37.04
N TRP A 325 -3.40 5.94 -37.56
CA TRP A 325 -3.63 7.18 -36.80
C TRP A 325 -4.19 8.29 -37.69
N GLN A 326 -4.82 9.27 -37.07
CA GLN A 326 -5.22 10.52 -37.71
C GLN A 326 -4.51 11.65 -36.94
N ALA A 327 -3.57 12.29 -37.61
CA ALA A 327 -2.76 13.39 -37.07
C ALA A 327 -2.76 14.58 -38.01
N GLN A 328 -2.75 15.78 -37.45
CA GLN A 328 -2.66 17.02 -38.19
C GLN A 328 -1.56 17.91 -37.54
N GLY A 329 -0.55 18.26 -38.33
CA GLY A 329 0.51 19.19 -37.91
C GLY A 329 0.08 20.66 -38.08
N ASP A 330 0.59 21.50 -37.21
CA ASP A 330 0.44 22.94 -37.22
C ASP A 330 1.82 23.59 -36.93
N ASP A 331 2.37 24.27 -37.94
CA ASP A 331 3.70 24.91 -37.93
C ASP A 331 4.90 23.98 -37.62
N LEU A 332 4.75 22.69 -37.80
CA LEU A 332 5.86 21.73 -37.67
C LEU A 332 6.63 21.56 -38.98
N SER A 333 7.97 21.48 -38.88
CA SER A 333 8.84 21.15 -40.01
C SER A 333 8.57 19.70 -40.49
N ASN A 334 8.89 19.43 -41.77
CA ASN A 334 8.87 18.06 -42.32
C ASN A 334 10.33 17.66 -42.67
N PRO A 335 10.87 16.56 -42.11
CA PRO A 335 10.24 15.63 -41.15
C PRO A 335 10.00 16.26 -39.77
N SER A 336 8.90 15.85 -39.12
CA SER A 336 8.54 16.35 -37.79
C SER A 336 9.44 15.81 -36.67
N GLY A 337 10.08 14.69 -36.90
CA GLY A 337 10.84 13.94 -35.92
C GLY A 337 9.98 13.12 -34.95
N LEU A 338 8.67 13.10 -35.15
CA LEU A 338 7.73 12.30 -34.36
C LEU A 338 7.53 10.93 -34.99
N ALA A 339 7.66 9.87 -34.21
CA ALA A 339 7.43 8.51 -34.69
C ALA A 339 6.87 7.62 -33.58
N TRP A 340 6.06 6.64 -33.98
CA TRP A 340 5.63 5.57 -33.10
C TRP A 340 6.76 4.57 -32.88
N ARG A 341 6.98 4.16 -31.62
CA ARG A 341 7.93 3.11 -31.26
C ARG A 341 7.24 2.06 -30.43
N LEU A 342 7.56 0.79 -30.69
CA LEU A 342 7.14 -0.33 -29.87
C LEU A 342 8.35 -0.89 -29.12
N HIS A 343 8.32 -0.76 -27.80
CA HIS A 343 9.36 -1.23 -26.90
C HIS A 343 8.95 -2.56 -26.28
N PRO A 344 9.60 -3.68 -26.62
CA PRO A 344 9.38 -4.95 -25.95
C PRO A 344 10.03 -4.97 -24.58
N ILE A 345 9.32 -5.50 -23.60
CA ILE A 345 9.75 -5.67 -22.21
C ILE A 345 9.79 -7.16 -21.92
N THR A 346 10.83 -7.63 -21.22
CA THR A 346 10.97 -9.03 -20.84
C THR A 346 11.27 -9.21 -19.38
N ARG A 347 10.78 -10.31 -18.81
CA ARG A 347 11.08 -10.74 -17.43
C ARG A 347 12.57 -11.03 -17.25
N LEU A 348 13.20 -11.63 -18.28
CA LEU A 348 14.62 -11.91 -18.31
C LEU A 348 15.37 -10.73 -18.91
N LYS A 349 16.20 -10.09 -18.08
CA LYS A 349 16.97 -8.93 -18.50
C LYS A 349 17.87 -9.27 -19.70
N GLY A 350 17.74 -8.46 -20.76
CA GLY A 350 18.58 -8.61 -21.98
C GLY A 350 18.06 -9.62 -23.00
N SER A 351 16.88 -10.23 -22.81
CA SER A 351 16.28 -11.16 -23.77
C SER A 351 15.20 -10.51 -24.67
N ALA A 352 14.92 -9.22 -24.49
CA ALA A 352 13.95 -8.49 -25.32
C ALA A 352 14.39 -8.47 -26.79
N GLY A 353 13.42 -8.58 -27.71
CA GLY A 353 13.62 -8.24 -29.11
C GLY A 353 14.03 -6.78 -29.29
N ALA A 354 14.48 -6.41 -30.47
CA ALA A 354 14.78 -5.01 -30.78
C ALA A 354 13.50 -4.16 -30.77
N GLU A 355 13.63 -2.91 -30.33
CA GLU A 355 12.58 -1.93 -30.54
C GLU A 355 12.33 -1.72 -32.04
N ILE A 356 11.09 -1.46 -32.42
CA ILE A 356 10.73 -1.17 -33.82
C ILE A 356 10.08 0.20 -33.90
N THR A 357 10.30 0.88 -35.01
CA THR A 357 9.89 2.29 -35.21
C THR A 357 9.11 2.44 -36.49
N SER A 358 8.08 3.27 -36.50
CA SER A 358 7.37 3.70 -37.70
C SER A 358 8.15 4.74 -38.49
N ASP A 359 7.67 5.08 -39.68
CA ASP A 359 8.04 6.33 -40.37
C ASP A 359 7.59 7.55 -39.55
N ASP A 360 8.01 8.75 -40.01
CA ASP A 360 7.62 10.03 -39.39
C ASP A 360 6.08 10.17 -39.40
N LEU A 361 5.53 10.63 -38.27
CA LEU A 361 4.10 10.69 -37.99
C LEU A 361 3.31 11.47 -39.04
N LEU A 362 3.92 12.52 -39.59
CA LEU A 362 3.29 13.43 -40.58
C LEU A 362 3.68 13.11 -42.03
N SER A 363 4.59 12.16 -42.28
CA SER A 363 5.04 11.76 -43.59
C SER A 363 4.32 10.48 -44.05
N GLY A 364 3.98 10.42 -45.32
CA GLY A 364 3.44 9.18 -45.95
C GLY A 364 1.99 8.82 -45.59
N THR A 365 1.69 7.53 -45.60
CA THR A 365 0.38 7.02 -45.15
C THR A 365 0.33 6.93 -43.63
N PRO A 366 -0.78 7.35 -42.99
CA PRO A 366 -0.88 7.32 -41.53
C PRO A 366 -1.13 5.90 -41.00
N SER A 367 -0.23 4.99 -41.35
CA SER A 367 -0.31 3.58 -40.92
C SER A 367 1.08 2.94 -40.86
N TRP A 368 1.24 2.02 -39.93
CA TRP A 368 2.44 1.23 -39.73
C TRP A 368 2.08 -0.24 -39.49
N THR A 369 2.59 -1.12 -40.37
CA THR A 369 2.40 -2.57 -40.26
C THR A 369 3.71 -3.21 -39.79
N PHE A 370 3.62 -4.02 -38.74
CA PHE A 370 4.80 -4.66 -38.13
C PHE A 370 4.45 -6.06 -37.61
N ALA A 371 5.48 -6.89 -37.42
CA ALA A 371 5.40 -8.09 -36.60
C ALA A 371 5.87 -7.74 -35.21
N ALA A 372 5.10 -8.12 -34.15
CA ALA A 372 5.49 -7.87 -32.78
C ALA A 372 6.80 -8.60 -32.46
N PRO A 373 7.82 -7.90 -31.93
CA PRO A 373 9.09 -8.52 -31.56
C PRO A 373 8.90 -9.49 -30.38
N TYR A 374 9.96 -10.18 -29.98
CA TYR A 374 9.93 -11.00 -28.77
C TYR A 374 9.84 -10.11 -27.53
N GLY A 375 8.89 -10.39 -26.64
CA GLY A 375 8.64 -9.66 -25.41
C GLY A 375 7.54 -10.30 -24.58
N ASP A 376 7.53 -10.00 -23.29
CA ASP A 376 6.53 -10.45 -22.31
C ASP A 376 5.46 -9.36 -22.06
N ALA A 377 5.80 -8.10 -22.32
CA ALA A 377 4.90 -6.94 -22.35
C ALA A 377 5.42 -5.93 -23.38
N PHE A 378 4.56 -4.99 -23.78
CA PHE A 378 4.88 -4.05 -24.84
C PHE A 378 4.41 -2.65 -24.50
N LEU A 379 5.30 -1.66 -24.67
CA LEU A 379 5.00 -0.25 -24.54
C LEU A 379 5.01 0.41 -25.91
N LEU A 380 3.87 0.91 -26.36
CA LEU A 380 3.77 1.78 -27.51
C LEU A 380 4.02 3.22 -27.07
N ALA A 381 4.96 3.89 -27.69
CA ALA A 381 5.34 5.26 -27.39
C ALA A 381 5.33 6.15 -28.63
N LEU A 382 4.81 7.36 -28.50
CA LEU A 382 5.03 8.42 -29.47
C LEU A 382 6.22 9.25 -28.99
N GLU A 383 7.31 9.16 -29.74
CA GLU A 383 8.58 9.80 -29.40
C GLU A 383 8.95 10.88 -30.43
N TYR A 384 9.51 11.96 -29.94
CA TYR A 384 10.23 12.92 -30.74
C TYR A 384 11.72 12.58 -30.76
N THR A 385 12.33 12.62 -31.92
CA THR A 385 13.77 12.58 -32.11
C THR A 385 14.16 13.66 -33.10
N ARG A 386 15.04 14.58 -32.69
CA ARG A 386 15.46 15.67 -33.57
C ARG A 386 16.07 15.12 -34.87
N PRO A 387 15.50 15.46 -36.04
CA PRO A 387 16.07 15.03 -37.32
C PRO A 387 17.46 15.63 -37.53
N LEU A 388 18.38 14.83 -38.08
CA LEU A 388 19.74 15.27 -38.34
C LEU A 388 19.76 16.48 -39.31
N GLY A 389 20.51 17.48 -38.94
CA GLY A 389 20.65 18.71 -39.73
C GLY A 389 19.52 19.75 -39.54
N ASN A 390 18.48 19.40 -38.76
CA ASN A 390 17.37 20.31 -38.49
C ASN A 390 17.53 21.01 -37.12
N THR A 391 16.87 22.17 -36.97
CA THR A 391 16.63 22.76 -35.66
C THR A 391 15.66 21.91 -34.86
N ARG A 392 15.57 22.15 -33.55
CA ARG A 392 14.56 21.51 -32.69
C ARG A 392 13.16 21.83 -33.19
N GLY A 393 12.22 20.91 -32.97
CA GLY A 393 10.84 21.04 -33.39
C GLY A 393 10.14 22.24 -32.75
N ARG A 394 9.39 23.01 -33.53
CA ARG A 394 8.54 24.09 -33.02
C ARG A 394 7.20 24.02 -33.73
N GLY A 395 6.12 24.00 -32.94
CA GLY A 395 4.78 23.85 -33.49
C GLY A 395 3.97 22.84 -32.72
N SER A 396 2.90 22.33 -33.27
CA SER A 396 2.06 21.34 -32.61
C SER A 396 1.53 20.28 -33.57
N VAL A 397 1.15 19.13 -32.98
CA VAL A 397 0.39 18.06 -33.66
C VAL A 397 -0.88 17.80 -32.87
N THR A 398 -1.99 17.70 -33.58
CA THR A 398 -3.27 17.23 -33.03
C THR A 398 -3.50 15.81 -33.49
N LEU A 399 -3.54 14.88 -32.56
CA LEU A 399 -3.87 13.47 -32.75
C LEU A 399 -5.38 13.28 -32.50
N LYS A 400 -6.13 12.85 -33.52
CA LYS A 400 -7.59 12.66 -33.43
C LYS A 400 -7.96 11.22 -33.12
N SER A 401 -7.16 10.27 -33.60
CA SER A 401 -7.35 8.86 -33.30
C SER A 401 -6.08 8.05 -33.51
N VAL A 402 -5.98 6.95 -32.79
CA VAL A 402 -4.98 5.89 -32.96
C VAL A 402 -5.69 4.55 -32.79
N ALA A 403 -5.50 3.62 -33.72
CA ALA A 403 -6.08 2.29 -33.66
C ALA A 403 -5.02 1.23 -33.98
N MET A 404 -5.02 0.13 -33.23
CA MET A 404 -4.13 -1.00 -33.47
C MET A 404 -4.99 -2.27 -33.63
N ASN A 405 -4.82 -2.99 -34.73
CA ASN A 405 -5.55 -4.21 -35.00
C ASN A 405 -4.60 -5.33 -35.45
N GLN A 406 -4.87 -6.55 -35.00
CA GLN A 406 -4.18 -7.74 -35.50
C GLN A 406 -4.58 -8.00 -36.96
N GLN A 407 -3.60 -8.41 -37.79
CA GLN A 407 -3.81 -8.81 -39.18
C GLN A 407 -3.83 -10.33 -39.36
#